data_0d295fd344d552e7c7911e11f72ac3a8
#
_entry.id   0d295fd344d552e7c7911e11f72ac3a8
#
_cell.length_a   1.000
_cell.length_b   1.000
_cell.length_c   1.000
_cell.angle_alpha   90.00
_cell.angle_beta   90.00
_cell.angle_gamma   90.00
#
_symmetry.space_group_name_H-M   'P 1'
#
loop_
_entity.id
_entity.type
_entity.pdbx_description
1 polymer ?
#
loop_
_entity_poly.entity_id
_entity_poly.type
_entity_poly.pdbx_seq_one_letter_code
_entity_poly.pdbx_strand_id
1 'polypeptide(L)'
;EYVFGNDTQKLRKFANSLRLRIGTRLKNSPLSALAQQHITSAIADGVMTSNDDSVGVKFENNSINPAPQYEAFFIDNRTDYTVSKTFVDLLKGITPNTNITADPRLQKMVAPVGISKGRSVGRNYTESTDLDNYQGMPYGIPSLITDTQRPSASLFSYYVFRPDYTEMYMEY
;
A
#
# COMPACT_ATOMS: atom_id res chain seq x y z
N GLU A 1 17.66 -16.70 5.95
CA GLU A 1 17.54 -15.23 5.83
C GLU A 1 16.24 -14.90 5.08
N TYR A 2 15.36 -14.11 5.74
CA TYR A 2 13.95 -13.98 5.35
C TYR A 2 13.69 -13.01 4.19
N VAL A 3 14.63 -12.10 3.90
CA VAL A 3 14.41 -11.01 2.94
C VAL A 3 14.96 -11.34 1.56
N PHE A 4 16.19 -11.79 1.48
CA PHE A 4 16.87 -12.03 0.20
C PHE A 4 17.05 -13.52 -0.11
N GLY A 5 16.72 -14.43 0.81
CA GLY A 5 16.89 -15.87 0.63
C GLY A 5 18.35 -16.29 0.40
N ASN A 6 19.31 -15.56 0.98
CA ASN A 6 20.76 -15.70 0.77
C ASN A 6 21.22 -15.38 -0.68
N ASP A 7 20.38 -14.73 -1.49
CA ASP A 7 20.72 -14.30 -2.84
C ASP A 7 21.46 -12.94 -2.81
N THR A 8 22.77 -12.98 -2.99
CA THR A 8 23.62 -11.78 -3.00
C THR A 8 23.38 -10.90 -4.24
N GLN A 9 22.92 -11.46 -5.35
CA GLN A 9 22.59 -10.68 -6.55
C GLN A 9 21.31 -9.90 -6.32
N LYS A 10 20.31 -10.49 -5.68
CA LYS A 10 19.07 -9.80 -5.28
C LYS A 10 19.36 -8.66 -4.31
N LEU A 11 20.23 -8.88 -3.31
CA LEU A 11 20.70 -7.83 -2.41
C LEU A 11 21.40 -6.68 -3.16
N ARG A 12 22.26 -7.01 -4.13
CA ARG A 12 22.97 -6.01 -4.94
C ARG A 12 21.99 -5.16 -5.77
N LYS A 13 21.05 -5.80 -6.47
CA LYS A 13 20.01 -5.11 -7.25
C LYS A 13 19.17 -4.18 -6.37
N PHE A 14 18.77 -4.65 -5.19
CA PHE A 14 18.06 -3.83 -4.21
C PHE A 14 18.87 -2.61 -3.80
N ALA A 15 20.14 -2.77 -3.41
CA ALA A 15 21.00 -1.66 -2.99
C ALA A 15 21.18 -0.62 -4.12
N ASN A 16 21.38 -1.07 -5.36
CA ASN A 16 21.49 -0.19 -6.52
C ASN A 16 20.17 0.53 -6.83
N SER A 17 19.03 -0.14 -6.70
CA SER A 17 17.71 0.47 -6.90
C SER A 17 17.42 1.51 -5.84
N LEU A 18 17.78 1.25 -4.59
CA LEU A 18 17.69 2.24 -3.51
C LEU A 18 18.59 3.46 -3.78
N ARG A 19 19.83 3.22 -4.23
CA ARG A 19 20.78 4.27 -4.64
C ARG A 19 20.22 5.12 -5.79
N LEU A 20 19.62 4.48 -6.81
CA LEU A 20 18.94 5.15 -7.91
C LEU A 20 17.78 6.02 -7.41
N ARG A 21 16.93 5.49 -6.53
CA ARG A 21 15.79 6.21 -5.95
C ARG A 21 16.23 7.44 -5.14
N ILE A 22 17.28 7.32 -4.33
CA ILE A 22 17.84 8.44 -3.57
C ILE A 22 18.41 9.48 -4.52
N GLY A 23 19.21 9.07 -5.52
CA GLY A 23 19.78 9.96 -6.53
C GLY A 23 18.70 10.74 -7.27
N THR A 24 17.64 10.07 -7.69
CA THR A 24 16.51 10.71 -8.39
C THR A 24 15.83 11.79 -7.53
N ARG A 25 15.68 11.57 -6.23
CA ARG A 25 15.12 12.57 -5.29
C ARG A 25 16.04 13.78 -5.11
N LEU A 26 17.36 13.59 -5.19
CA LEU A 26 18.35 14.64 -5.03
C LEU A 26 18.64 15.40 -6.32
N LYS A 27 18.10 14.99 -7.47
CA LYS A 27 18.41 15.57 -8.79
C LYS A 27 18.19 17.07 -8.88
N ASN A 28 17.21 17.62 -8.17
CA ASN A 28 16.87 19.04 -8.17
C ASN A 28 17.38 19.78 -6.91
N SER A 29 18.39 19.24 -6.23
CA SER A 29 19.02 19.83 -5.06
C SER A 29 20.42 20.41 -5.39
N PRO A 30 21.07 21.12 -4.46
CA PRO A 30 22.48 21.52 -4.61
C PRO A 30 23.45 20.36 -4.84
N LEU A 31 23.03 19.11 -4.57
CA LEU A 31 23.81 17.90 -4.79
C LEU A 31 23.53 17.25 -6.17
N SER A 32 22.96 17.98 -7.11
CA SER A 32 22.52 17.44 -8.41
C SER A 32 23.64 16.73 -9.21
N ALA A 33 24.86 17.25 -9.18
CA ALA A 33 26.01 16.62 -9.86
C ALA A 33 26.36 15.25 -9.23
N LEU A 34 26.42 15.20 -7.92
CA LEU A 34 26.64 13.94 -7.16
C LEU A 34 25.49 12.95 -7.39
N ALA A 35 24.26 13.45 -7.38
CA ALA A 35 23.07 12.66 -7.65
C ALA A 35 23.13 12.01 -9.05
N GLN A 36 23.50 12.78 -10.07
CA GLN A 36 23.63 12.27 -11.43
C GLN A 36 24.71 11.18 -11.54
N GLN A 37 25.85 11.36 -10.87
CA GLN A 37 26.90 10.34 -10.83
C GLN A 37 26.39 9.04 -10.21
N HIS A 38 25.65 9.12 -9.09
CA HIS A 38 25.11 7.95 -8.42
C HIS A 38 24.00 7.27 -9.23
N ILE A 39 23.15 8.03 -9.92
CA ILE A 39 22.14 7.50 -10.84
C ILE A 39 22.79 6.66 -11.94
N THR A 40 23.77 7.25 -12.65
CA THR A 40 24.47 6.58 -13.74
C THR A 40 25.17 5.30 -13.27
N SER A 41 25.89 5.37 -12.14
CA SER A 41 26.56 4.20 -11.58
C SER A 41 25.57 3.11 -11.13
N ALA A 42 24.46 3.48 -10.48
CA ALA A 42 23.47 2.51 -10.03
C ALA A 42 22.85 1.72 -11.19
N ILE A 43 22.55 2.40 -12.29
CA ILE A 43 22.02 1.75 -13.51
C ILE A 43 23.09 0.82 -14.13
N ALA A 44 24.34 1.28 -14.23
CA ALA A 44 25.43 0.46 -14.78
C ALA A 44 25.74 -0.77 -13.94
N ASP A 45 25.65 -0.65 -12.60
CA ASP A 45 25.89 -1.73 -11.64
C ASP A 45 24.74 -2.75 -11.57
N GLY A 46 23.60 -2.45 -12.17
CA GLY A 46 22.41 -3.31 -12.24
C GLY A 46 21.41 -3.03 -11.13
N VAL A 47 20.21 -2.62 -11.53
CA VAL A 47 19.04 -2.37 -10.68
C VAL A 47 18.03 -3.51 -10.79
N MET A 48 16.95 -3.47 -10.03
CA MET A 48 15.80 -4.35 -10.20
C MET A 48 15.18 -4.12 -11.57
N THR A 49 14.81 -5.19 -12.27
CA THR A 49 14.30 -5.15 -13.64
C THR A 49 13.04 -5.98 -13.87
N SER A 50 12.59 -6.69 -12.85
CA SER A 50 11.37 -7.50 -12.90
C SER A 50 10.73 -7.62 -11.52
N ASN A 51 9.47 -8.07 -11.47
CA ASN A 51 8.79 -8.37 -10.21
C ASN A 51 9.48 -9.45 -9.38
N ASP A 52 10.28 -10.33 -10.01
CA ASP A 52 11.04 -11.35 -9.30
C ASP A 52 12.18 -10.75 -8.45
N ASP A 53 12.61 -9.53 -8.80
CA ASP A 53 13.60 -8.79 -8.03
C ASP A 53 13.00 -8.08 -6.82
N SER A 54 11.66 -8.00 -6.71
CA SER A 54 10.99 -7.33 -5.59
C SER A 54 11.37 -7.93 -4.24
N VAL A 55 11.54 -7.06 -3.25
CA VAL A 55 12.07 -7.41 -1.93
C VAL A 55 11.05 -7.14 -0.84
N GLY A 56 10.74 -8.16 -0.07
CA GLY A 56 9.77 -8.07 1.02
C GLY A 56 9.83 -9.25 1.97
N VAL A 57 9.13 -9.13 3.09
CA VAL A 57 8.93 -10.22 4.04
C VAL A 57 7.64 -10.94 3.70
N LYS A 58 7.72 -12.24 3.49
CA LYS A 58 6.55 -13.12 3.34
C LYS A 58 6.02 -13.50 4.72
N PHE A 59 4.74 -13.25 4.90
CA PHE A 59 3.99 -13.78 6.02
C PHE A 59 3.28 -15.08 5.63
N GLU A 60 2.78 -15.80 6.63
CA GLU A 60 2.21 -17.13 6.43
C GLU A 60 0.70 -17.12 6.71
N ASN A 61 -0.04 -17.94 5.97
CA ASN A 61 -1.47 -18.13 6.23
C ASN A 61 -1.70 -19.09 7.42
N ASN A 62 -1.15 -18.72 8.57
CA ASN A 62 -1.31 -19.46 9.82
C ASN A 62 -1.39 -18.49 11.00
N SER A 63 -1.58 -19.03 12.21
CA SER A 63 -1.69 -18.24 13.45
C SER A 63 -0.34 -17.92 14.10
N ILE A 64 0.77 -18.40 13.54
CA ILE A 64 2.09 -18.25 14.15
C ILE A 64 2.81 -17.02 13.60
N ASN A 65 2.69 -16.80 12.29
CA ASN A 65 3.36 -15.69 11.60
C ASN A 65 2.44 -15.04 10.55
N PRO A 66 1.24 -14.58 10.93
CA PRO A 66 0.37 -13.86 10.01
C PRO A 66 0.88 -12.44 9.77
N ALA A 67 0.44 -11.81 8.68
CA ALA A 67 0.72 -10.40 8.44
C ALA A 67 0.17 -9.53 9.60
N PRO A 68 0.96 -8.59 10.16
CA PRO A 68 0.52 -7.75 11.28
C PRO A 68 -0.74 -6.95 10.99
N GLN A 69 -0.93 -6.50 9.73
CA GLN A 69 -2.13 -5.80 9.31
C GLN A 69 -3.36 -6.72 9.36
N TYR A 70 -3.20 -7.98 8.94
CA TYR A 70 -4.26 -8.96 9.08
C TYR A 70 -4.64 -9.19 10.54
N GLU A 71 -3.65 -9.36 11.41
CA GLU A 71 -3.87 -9.55 12.85
C GLU A 71 -4.62 -8.35 13.43
N ALA A 72 -4.14 -7.13 13.20
CA ALA A 72 -4.76 -5.92 13.70
C ALA A 72 -6.21 -5.74 13.22
N PHE A 73 -6.48 -5.93 11.93
CA PHE A 73 -7.82 -5.67 11.37
C PHE A 73 -8.80 -6.80 11.57
N PHE A 74 -8.36 -8.05 11.46
CA PHE A 74 -9.26 -9.20 11.37
C PHE A 74 -9.22 -10.13 12.57
N ILE A 75 -8.20 -10.04 13.42
CA ILE A 75 -8.11 -10.77 14.68
C ILE A 75 -8.44 -9.85 15.85
N ASP A 76 -7.73 -8.72 15.99
CA ASP A 76 -7.90 -7.77 17.09
C ASP A 76 -9.09 -6.83 16.89
N ASN A 77 -9.72 -6.88 15.72
CA ASN A 77 -10.86 -6.05 15.36
C ASN A 77 -10.59 -4.54 15.52
N ARG A 78 -9.40 -4.09 15.11
CA ARG A 78 -9.04 -2.68 15.09
C ARG A 78 -9.83 -1.97 14.00
N THR A 79 -10.83 -1.18 14.38
CA THR A 79 -11.65 -0.36 13.47
C THR A 79 -11.24 1.11 13.46
N ASP A 80 -10.17 1.43 14.15
CA ASP A 80 -9.59 2.77 14.24
C ASP A 80 -8.75 3.16 12.99
N TYR A 81 -8.50 2.21 12.10
CA TYR A 81 -7.86 2.46 10.82
C TYR A 81 -8.89 2.48 9.70
N THR A 82 -8.81 3.48 8.85
CA THR A 82 -9.69 3.65 7.69
C THR A 82 -8.87 3.99 6.46
N VAL A 83 -9.46 3.82 5.27
CA VAL A 83 -8.82 4.22 4.03
C VAL A 83 -8.85 5.74 3.91
N SER A 84 -7.75 6.35 3.47
CA SER A 84 -7.70 7.81 3.31
C SER A 84 -8.57 8.30 2.15
N LYS A 85 -9.15 9.49 2.30
CA LYS A 85 -9.95 10.14 1.24
C LYS A 85 -9.15 10.30 -0.05
N THR A 86 -7.90 10.75 0.05
CA THR A 86 -7.03 10.94 -1.12
C THR A 86 -6.84 9.64 -1.92
N PHE A 87 -6.68 8.51 -1.24
CA PHE A 87 -6.53 7.23 -1.91
C PHE A 87 -7.83 6.77 -2.58
N VAL A 88 -8.96 6.89 -1.89
CA VAL A 88 -10.27 6.54 -2.46
C VAL A 88 -10.61 7.43 -3.64
N ASP A 89 -10.42 8.75 -3.52
CA ASP A 89 -10.66 9.69 -4.61
C ASP A 89 -9.79 9.38 -5.84
N LEU A 90 -8.51 9.05 -5.63
CA LEU A 90 -7.61 8.64 -6.71
C LEU A 90 -8.13 7.40 -7.44
N LEU A 91 -8.56 6.38 -6.71
CA LEU A 91 -9.14 5.17 -7.29
C LEU A 91 -10.49 5.40 -7.96
N LYS A 92 -11.28 6.38 -7.49
CA LYS A 92 -12.51 6.82 -8.16
C LYS A 92 -12.26 7.63 -9.44
N GLY A 93 -11.00 8.01 -9.72
CA GLY A 93 -10.64 8.91 -10.81
C GLY A 93 -10.93 10.39 -10.49
N ILE A 94 -11.20 10.72 -9.23
CA ILE A 94 -11.40 12.12 -8.76
C ILE A 94 -10.02 12.74 -8.56
N THR A 95 -9.50 13.37 -9.60
CA THR A 95 -8.21 14.06 -9.57
C THR A 95 -8.38 15.46 -10.18
N PRO A 96 -7.41 16.37 -10.02
CA PRO A 96 -7.45 17.67 -10.70
C PRO A 96 -7.54 17.56 -12.25
N ASN A 97 -7.13 16.41 -12.80
CA ASN A 97 -7.24 16.07 -14.22
C ASN A 97 -8.44 15.11 -14.42
N THR A 98 -9.63 15.64 -14.45
CA THR A 98 -10.93 15.00 -14.23
C THR A 98 -11.44 13.98 -15.27
N ASN A 99 -10.64 13.49 -16.18
CA ASN A 99 -11.07 12.56 -17.23
C ASN A 99 -10.51 11.15 -17.07
N ILE A 100 -10.21 10.74 -15.85
CA ILE A 100 -9.68 9.40 -15.58
C ILE A 100 -10.86 8.48 -15.23
N THR A 101 -10.94 7.35 -15.91
CA THR A 101 -11.87 6.27 -15.56
C THR A 101 -11.52 5.72 -14.17
N ALA A 102 -12.53 5.38 -13.37
CA ALA A 102 -12.32 4.76 -12.08
C ALA A 102 -11.47 3.48 -12.20
N ASP A 103 -10.53 3.32 -11.29
CA ASP A 103 -9.67 2.16 -11.25
C ASP A 103 -10.46 0.93 -10.75
N PRO A 104 -10.50 -0.17 -11.51
CA PRO A 104 -11.24 -1.37 -11.13
C PRO A 104 -10.72 -2.01 -9.83
N ARG A 105 -9.52 -1.68 -9.39
CA ARG A 105 -8.97 -2.16 -8.11
C ARG A 105 -9.68 -1.58 -6.90
N LEU A 106 -10.42 -0.47 -7.04
CA LEU A 106 -11.17 0.12 -5.93
C LEU A 106 -12.01 -0.91 -5.20
N GLN A 107 -12.81 -1.67 -5.92
CA GLN A 107 -13.72 -2.67 -5.36
C GLN A 107 -13.00 -3.83 -4.66
N LYS A 108 -11.74 -4.09 -5.05
CA LYS A 108 -10.89 -5.13 -4.45
C LYS A 108 -10.09 -4.64 -3.24
N MET A 109 -9.70 -3.37 -3.25
CA MET A 109 -8.82 -2.79 -2.22
C MET A 109 -9.58 -2.18 -1.06
N VAL A 110 -10.80 -1.71 -1.32
CA VAL A 110 -11.61 -0.93 -0.39
C VAL A 110 -12.97 -1.57 -0.20
N ALA A 111 -13.41 -1.72 1.04
CA ALA A 111 -14.76 -2.19 1.35
C ALA A 111 -15.77 -1.02 1.26
N PRO A 112 -17.01 -1.24 0.78
CA PRO A 112 -18.04 -0.20 0.77
C PRO A 112 -18.36 0.31 2.18
N VAL A 113 -18.82 1.56 2.30
CA VAL A 113 -19.26 2.13 3.58
C VAL A 113 -20.49 1.41 4.15
N GLY A 114 -20.68 1.48 5.46
CA GLY A 114 -21.83 0.89 6.15
C GLY A 114 -21.71 -0.61 6.44
N ILE A 115 -20.72 -1.28 5.85
CA ILE A 115 -20.42 -2.68 6.10
C ILE A 115 -19.50 -2.85 7.33
N SER A 116 -19.00 -1.77 7.87
CA SER A 116 -17.89 -1.71 8.83
C SER A 116 -18.25 -1.96 10.30
N LYS A 117 -19.20 -2.82 10.58
CA LYS A 117 -19.50 -3.24 11.95
C LYS A 117 -19.16 -4.71 12.18
N GLY A 118 -17.99 -4.99 12.72
CA GLY A 118 -17.61 -6.30 13.21
C GLY A 118 -16.47 -6.99 12.45
N ARG A 119 -15.89 -7.99 13.11
CA ARG A 119 -14.70 -8.77 12.66
C ARG A 119 -14.84 -9.47 11.29
N SER A 120 -16.05 -9.70 10.84
CA SER A 120 -16.34 -10.42 9.59
C SER A 120 -16.38 -9.52 8.37
N VAL A 121 -16.37 -8.24 8.56
CA VAL A 121 -16.74 -7.23 7.56
C VAL A 121 -15.78 -7.18 6.37
N GLY A 122 -14.49 -7.19 6.62
CA GLY A 122 -13.53 -7.16 5.53
C GLY A 122 -13.42 -8.45 4.74
N ARG A 123 -13.99 -9.56 5.25
CA ARG A 123 -13.89 -10.88 4.62
C ARG A 123 -15.06 -11.21 3.71
N ASN A 124 -16.26 -10.74 4.02
CA ASN A 124 -17.52 -11.17 3.41
C ASN A 124 -18.39 -9.98 3.03
N TYR A 125 -17.86 -9.02 2.30
CA TYR A 125 -18.68 -7.95 1.75
C TYR A 125 -19.01 -8.19 0.29
N THR A 126 -20.15 -7.67 -0.16
CA THR A 126 -20.49 -7.61 -1.56
C THR A 126 -19.90 -6.35 -2.17
N GLU A 127 -19.12 -6.49 -3.22
CA GLU A 127 -18.58 -5.37 -3.98
C GLU A 127 -19.74 -4.53 -4.55
N SER A 128 -19.61 -3.22 -4.54
CA SER A 128 -20.58 -2.31 -5.13
C SER A 128 -20.06 -1.74 -6.45
N THR A 129 -20.90 -1.69 -7.45
CA THR A 129 -20.61 -0.97 -8.70
C THR A 129 -20.86 0.53 -8.56
N ASP A 130 -21.61 0.94 -7.52
CA ASP A 130 -21.83 2.34 -7.20
C ASP A 130 -20.64 2.89 -6.44
N LEU A 131 -19.92 3.83 -7.07
CA LEU A 131 -18.72 4.44 -6.52
C LEU A 131 -19.00 5.31 -5.27
N ASP A 132 -20.25 5.79 -5.08
CA ASP A 132 -20.61 6.59 -3.92
C ASP A 132 -20.64 5.76 -2.64
N ASN A 133 -20.69 4.46 -2.76
CA ASN A 133 -20.55 3.54 -1.63
C ASN A 133 -19.11 3.43 -1.08
N TYR A 134 -18.13 4.08 -1.70
CA TYR A 134 -16.74 4.10 -1.23
C TYR A 134 -16.35 5.50 -0.79
N GLN A 135 -16.07 5.66 0.49
CA GLN A 135 -15.80 6.95 1.13
C GLN A 135 -14.47 6.87 1.92
N GLY A 136 -13.51 7.69 1.57
CA GLY A 136 -12.26 7.78 2.32
C GLY A 136 -12.31 8.80 3.46
N MET A 137 -11.54 8.57 4.51
CA MET A 137 -11.42 9.48 5.65
C MET A 137 -10.51 10.66 5.28
N PRO A 138 -10.95 11.91 5.44
CA PRO A 138 -10.11 13.09 5.23
C PRO A 138 -8.94 13.15 6.22
N TYR A 139 -7.81 13.68 5.78
CA TYR A 139 -6.68 14.00 6.66
C TYR A 139 -6.91 15.29 7.47
N GLY A 140 -6.21 15.39 8.58
CA GLY A 140 -6.12 16.65 9.33
C GLY A 140 -7.40 17.05 10.05
N ILE A 141 -8.34 16.13 10.26
CA ILE A 141 -9.48 16.39 11.14
C ILE A 141 -8.94 16.36 12.57
N PRO A 142 -8.91 17.52 13.28
CA PRO A 142 -8.43 17.55 14.65
C PRO A 142 -9.41 16.76 15.52
N SER A 143 -8.90 15.81 16.24
CA SER A 143 -9.51 14.97 17.25
C SER A 143 -10.94 14.49 16.96
N LEU A 144 -11.18 13.28 17.25
CA LEU A 144 -12.52 12.70 17.25
C LEU A 144 -13.01 12.32 15.86
N ILE A 145 -12.40 11.33 15.35
CA ILE A 145 -13.18 10.33 14.64
C ILE A 145 -14.18 9.83 15.67
N THR A 146 -15.28 10.56 15.78
CA THR A 146 -16.39 10.14 16.62
C THR A 146 -16.92 8.83 16.05
N ASP A 147 -17.52 8.02 16.90
CA ASP A 147 -18.18 6.78 16.47
C ASP A 147 -19.23 7.02 15.36
N THR A 148 -19.62 8.27 15.14
CA THR A 148 -20.51 8.69 14.06
C THR A 148 -19.83 8.90 12.71
N GLN A 149 -18.53 9.21 12.66
CA GLN A 149 -17.80 9.43 11.41
C GLN A 149 -17.13 8.15 10.88
N ARG A 150 -16.70 7.23 11.75
CA ARG A 150 -16.14 5.95 11.35
C ARG A 150 -17.07 5.08 10.50
N PRO A 151 -18.38 4.99 10.80
CA PRO A 151 -19.30 4.21 9.97
C PRO A 151 -19.47 4.72 8.55
N SER A 152 -19.13 6.00 8.30
CA SER A 152 -19.21 6.62 6.98
C SER A 152 -17.91 6.57 6.17
N ALA A 153 -16.87 5.94 6.69
CA ALA A 153 -15.62 5.73 5.97
C ALA A 153 -15.41 4.25 5.63
N SER A 154 -14.82 4.01 4.47
CA SER A 154 -14.48 2.68 4.02
C SER A 154 -13.28 2.12 4.78
N LEU A 155 -13.29 0.81 5.00
CA LEU A 155 -12.16 0.05 5.49
C LEU A 155 -11.38 -0.58 4.34
N PHE A 156 -10.15 -1.01 4.60
CA PHE A 156 -9.41 -1.86 3.68
C PHE A 156 -10.09 -3.23 3.56
N SER A 157 -10.07 -3.77 2.36
CA SER A 157 -10.62 -5.09 2.11
C SER A 157 -9.69 -6.19 2.61
N TYR A 158 -10.26 -7.38 2.82
CA TYR A 158 -9.47 -8.58 3.11
C TYR A 158 -8.47 -8.94 2.02
N TYR A 159 -8.74 -8.58 0.77
CA TYR A 159 -7.83 -8.85 -0.35
C TYR A 159 -6.49 -8.10 -0.23
N VAL A 160 -6.48 -6.94 0.44
CA VAL A 160 -5.26 -6.16 0.69
C VAL A 160 -4.50 -6.69 1.88
N PHE A 161 -5.20 -7.09 2.94
CA PHE A 161 -4.58 -7.53 4.19
C PHE A 161 -4.90 -9.00 4.50
N ARG A 162 -4.53 -9.88 3.60
CA ARG A 162 -4.60 -11.31 3.83
C ARG A 162 -3.53 -11.76 4.83
N PRO A 163 -3.73 -12.92 5.52
CA PRO A 163 -2.73 -13.42 6.46
C PRO A 163 -1.38 -13.73 5.80
N ASP A 164 -1.40 -14.11 4.52
CA ASP A 164 -0.22 -14.38 3.69
C ASP A 164 0.23 -13.17 2.86
N TYR A 165 -0.15 -11.96 3.27
CA TYR A 165 0.31 -10.72 2.64
C TYR A 165 1.85 -10.63 2.68
N THR A 166 2.45 -10.19 1.59
CA THR A 166 3.88 -9.92 1.55
C THR A 166 4.12 -8.43 1.75
N GLU A 167 4.78 -8.08 2.84
CA GLU A 167 5.18 -6.69 3.08
C GLU A 167 6.39 -6.37 2.20
N MET A 168 6.17 -5.56 1.17
CA MET A 168 7.19 -5.19 0.21
C MET A 168 7.98 -3.99 0.72
N TYR A 169 9.30 -4.14 0.82
CA TYR A 169 10.21 -3.03 1.12
C TYR A 169 10.54 -2.24 -0.15
N MET A 170 10.60 -2.91 -1.29
CA MET A 170 10.78 -2.30 -2.59
C MET A 170 10.18 -3.20 -3.66
N GLU A 171 9.28 -2.65 -4.44
CA GLU A 171 8.72 -3.25 -5.64
C GLU A 171 9.44 -2.71 -6.87
N TYR A 172 9.51 -3.55 -7.90
CA TYR A 172 9.98 -3.15 -9.21
C TYR A 172 9.02 -2.17 -9.87
#